data_bbd5845ddaaa96b0e861c01a82c68253
#
_entry.id   bbd5845ddaaa96b0e861c01a82c68253
#
_cell.length_a   1.000
_cell.length_b   1.000
_cell.length_c   1.000
_cell.angle_alpha   90.00
_cell.angle_beta   90.00
_cell.angle_gamma   90.00
#
_symmetry.space_group_name_H-M   'P 1'
#
loop_
_entity.id
_entity.type
_entity.pdbx_description
1 polymer ?
#
loop_
_entity_poly.entity_id
_entity_poly.type
_entity_poly.pdbx_seq_one_letter_code
_entity_poly.pdbx_strand_id
1 'polypeptide(L)'
;VGFDKKLKNVEHHTLFFDVSFAEHAKCIYDDPQWPKDPLFYASFPSITDDNAAPSGKEAGIFLIPLAVGIEDTPELRDIYFQKIVDRFEQLTEQKIQKNIIFKESFCLKDFIEDYNSFKGNAYGLANTLLQTAFLRPKLKSKKVDGLYFTGQLTVPGPGVPPALISGKIVS
;
A
#
# COMPACT_ATOMS: atom_id res chain seq x y z
N VAL A 1 4.94 4.15 10.96
CA VAL A 1 5.38 5.30 11.75
C VAL A 1 4.82 5.19 13.16
N GLY A 2 5.63 5.45 14.16
CA GLY A 2 5.20 5.56 15.55
C GLY A 2 5.33 7.00 16.05
N PHE A 3 4.35 7.44 16.83
CA PHE A 3 4.32 8.79 17.40
C PHE A 3 4.25 8.74 18.92
N ASP A 4 4.93 9.67 19.60
CA ASP A 4 4.90 9.80 21.07
C ASP A 4 3.71 10.63 21.58
N LYS A 5 2.72 10.86 20.73
CA LYS A 5 1.47 11.55 21.08
C LYS A 5 0.28 10.97 20.32
N LYS A 6 -0.93 11.24 20.79
CA LYS A 6 -2.16 11.00 20.02
C LYS A 6 -2.34 12.07 18.93
N LEU A 7 -2.82 11.63 17.76
CA LEU A 7 -3.10 12.51 16.63
C LEU A 7 -4.53 13.07 16.71
N LYS A 8 -4.73 14.25 16.11
CA LYS A 8 -6.03 14.96 16.05
C LYS A 8 -6.44 15.12 14.58
N ASN A 9 -7.72 15.43 14.38
CA ASN A 9 -8.30 15.73 13.07
C ASN A 9 -8.07 14.60 12.04
N VAL A 10 -8.04 13.36 12.51
CA VAL A 10 -7.91 12.15 11.68
C VAL A 10 -8.81 11.05 12.24
N GLU A 11 -9.25 10.18 11.34
CA GLU A 11 -9.97 8.95 11.66
C GLU A 11 -9.05 7.74 11.51
N HIS A 12 -9.49 6.57 11.97
CA HIS A 12 -8.75 5.30 11.78
C HIS A 12 -8.33 5.14 10.32
N HIS A 13 -9.22 5.45 9.38
CA HIS A 13 -8.94 5.44 7.94
C HIS A 13 -9.18 6.84 7.38
N THR A 14 -8.15 7.48 6.87
CA THR A 14 -8.23 8.82 6.28
C THR A 14 -7.61 8.82 4.88
N LEU A 15 -8.35 9.35 3.91
CA LEU A 15 -7.88 9.53 2.53
C LEU A 15 -7.60 11.02 2.28
N PHE A 16 -6.44 11.31 1.71
CA PHE A 16 -6.02 12.66 1.35
C PHE A 16 -6.09 12.83 -0.17
N PHE A 17 -7.18 13.44 -0.63
CA PHE A 17 -7.50 13.71 -2.04
C PHE A 17 -7.53 15.21 -2.32
N ASP A 18 -6.52 15.92 -1.87
CA ASP A 18 -6.37 17.38 -1.98
C ASP A 18 -5.72 17.84 -3.28
N VAL A 19 -5.29 16.91 -4.15
CA VAL A 19 -4.70 17.17 -5.47
C VAL A 19 -5.36 16.32 -6.54
N SER A 20 -5.00 16.55 -7.81
CA SER A 20 -5.60 15.88 -8.97
C SER A 20 -5.41 14.36 -8.95
N PHE A 21 -6.51 13.62 -8.85
CA PHE A 21 -6.49 12.16 -9.02
C PHE A 21 -6.03 11.74 -10.41
N ALA A 22 -6.44 12.45 -11.46
CA ALA A 22 -6.08 12.12 -12.83
C ALA A 22 -4.57 12.22 -13.08
N GLU A 23 -3.91 13.22 -12.51
CA GLU A 23 -2.45 13.37 -12.63
C GLU A 23 -1.72 12.24 -11.90
N HIS A 24 -2.17 11.86 -10.70
CA HIS A 24 -1.59 10.73 -9.98
C HIS A 24 -1.83 9.42 -10.73
N ALA A 25 -3.04 9.17 -11.22
CA ALA A 25 -3.37 7.97 -11.99
C ALA A 25 -2.50 7.86 -13.27
N LYS A 26 -2.22 8.98 -13.95
CA LYS A 26 -1.31 9.04 -15.09
C LYS A 26 0.09 8.55 -14.72
N CYS A 27 0.62 8.96 -13.57
CA CYS A 27 1.92 8.49 -13.08
C CYS A 27 1.96 6.99 -12.76
N ILE A 28 0.81 6.35 -12.57
CA ILE A 28 0.74 4.91 -12.33
C ILE A 28 0.59 4.11 -13.63
N TYR A 29 -0.28 4.56 -14.53
CA TYR A 29 -0.76 3.73 -15.66
C TYR A 29 -0.20 4.15 -17.02
N ASP A 30 -0.01 5.46 -17.28
CA ASP A 30 0.34 5.98 -18.58
C ASP A 30 1.83 6.34 -18.69
N ASP A 31 2.37 6.98 -17.65
CA ASP A 31 3.75 7.47 -17.60
C ASP A 31 4.35 7.12 -16.22
N PRO A 32 4.81 5.87 -16.04
CA PRO A 32 5.27 5.35 -14.76
C PRO A 32 6.39 6.17 -14.13
N GLN A 33 6.06 6.88 -13.05
CA GLN A 33 6.99 7.71 -12.30
C GLN A 33 6.47 7.99 -10.89
N TRP A 34 7.32 8.51 -10.03
CA TRP A 34 6.90 9.06 -8.76
C TRP A 34 6.02 10.29 -8.98
N PRO A 35 4.80 10.36 -8.39
CA PRO A 35 3.91 11.51 -8.56
C PRO A 35 4.49 12.75 -7.90
N LYS A 36 4.41 13.90 -8.59
CA LYS A 36 4.90 15.17 -8.05
C LYS A 36 4.26 15.48 -6.69
N ASP A 37 2.94 15.37 -6.63
CA ASP A 37 2.12 15.60 -5.45
C ASP A 37 1.27 14.34 -5.20
N PRO A 38 1.74 13.39 -4.37
CA PRO A 38 1.08 12.11 -4.22
C PRO A 38 -0.25 12.24 -3.46
N LEU A 39 -1.30 11.61 -3.97
CA LEU A 39 -2.42 11.23 -3.12
C LEU A 39 -1.96 10.15 -2.17
N PHE A 40 -2.48 10.15 -0.95
CA PHE A 40 -2.11 9.13 0.02
C PHE A 40 -3.26 8.74 0.93
N TYR A 41 -3.17 7.54 1.43
CA TYR A 41 -4.02 7.01 2.47
C TYR A 41 -3.24 6.96 3.79
N ALA A 42 -3.91 7.24 4.89
CA ALA A 42 -3.37 7.05 6.23
C ALA A 42 -4.29 6.16 7.06
N SER A 43 -3.69 5.27 7.86
CA SER A 43 -4.39 4.42 8.82
C SER A 43 -3.78 4.59 10.20
N PHE A 44 -4.64 4.82 11.19
CA PHE A 44 -4.26 4.99 12.59
C PHE A 44 -5.07 4.00 13.45
N PRO A 45 -4.68 2.72 13.50
CA PRO A 45 -5.44 1.68 14.19
C PRO A 45 -5.62 1.95 15.69
N SER A 46 -4.68 2.67 16.31
CA SER A 46 -4.75 3.03 17.74
C SER A 46 -5.80 4.12 18.08
N ILE A 47 -6.56 4.62 17.08
CA ILE A 47 -7.77 5.42 17.32
C ILE A 47 -8.95 4.54 17.79
N THR A 48 -9.02 3.30 17.31
CA THR A 48 -10.14 2.37 17.59
C THR A 48 -9.76 1.14 18.38
N ASP A 49 -8.45 0.86 18.50
CA ASP A 49 -7.91 -0.27 19.28
C ASP A 49 -6.78 0.21 20.19
N ASP A 50 -7.03 0.26 21.47
CA ASP A 50 -6.07 0.70 22.48
C ASP A 50 -4.82 -0.20 22.58
N ASN A 51 -4.87 -1.43 22.04
CA ASN A 51 -3.73 -2.35 22.01
C ASN A 51 -2.80 -2.11 20.82
N ALA A 52 -3.20 -1.31 19.82
CA ALA A 52 -2.41 -1.06 18.61
C ALA A 52 -1.21 -0.12 18.83
N ALA A 53 -1.16 0.59 19.96
CA ALA A 53 0.00 1.41 20.36
C ALA A 53 0.08 1.51 21.90
N PRO A 54 1.26 1.80 22.47
CA PRO A 54 1.38 2.09 23.90
C PRO A 54 0.52 3.29 24.32
N SER A 55 0.08 3.31 25.58
CA SER A 55 -0.76 4.39 26.11
C SER A 55 -0.19 5.77 25.82
N GLY A 56 -1.03 6.68 25.34
CA GLY A 56 -0.67 8.05 24.96
C GLY A 56 0.10 8.18 23.63
N LYS A 57 0.41 7.07 22.96
CA LYS A 57 1.10 7.04 21.68
C LYS A 57 0.14 6.71 20.53
N GLU A 58 0.62 6.87 19.30
CA GLU A 58 -0.13 6.55 18.09
C GLU A 58 0.72 5.71 17.14
N ALA A 59 0.10 4.72 16.49
CA ALA A 59 0.67 3.97 15.38
C ALA A 59 0.01 4.42 14.08
N GLY A 60 0.79 4.63 13.03
CA GLY A 60 0.28 5.09 11.75
C GLY A 60 0.96 4.43 10.56
N ILE A 61 0.18 4.19 9.52
CA ILE A 61 0.63 3.75 8.21
C ILE A 61 0.26 4.83 7.21
N PHE A 62 1.22 5.28 6.40
CA PHE A 62 0.99 6.11 5.23
C PHE A 62 1.25 5.28 3.97
N LEU A 63 0.32 5.29 3.04
CA LEU A 63 0.40 4.54 1.79
C LEU A 63 0.24 5.46 0.60
N ILE A 64 1.22 5.41 -0.31
CA ILE A 64 1.17 6.07 -1.62
C ILE A 64 1.01 4.98 -2.68
N PRO A 65 -0.04 5.01 -3.53
CA PRO A 65 -0.09 4.17 -4.72
C PRO A 65 1.02 4.58 -5.70
N LEU A 66 1.82 3.61 -6.14
CA LEU A 66 2.94 3.82 -7.06
C LEU A 66 2.86 2.88 -8.26
N ALA A 67 3.46 3.29 -9.38
CA ALA A 67 3.68 2.41 -10.51
C ALA A 67 4.69 1.32 -10.17
N VAL A 68 4.59 0.19 -10.83
CA VAL A 68 5.58 -0.89 -10.74
C VAL A 68 6.83 -0.57 -11.58
N GLY A 69 8.00 -1.03 -11.13
CA GLY A 69 9.25 -0.97 -11.89
C GLY A 69 9.87 0.43 -12.01
N ILE A 70 9.40 1.42 -11.26
CA ILE A 70 10.06 2.72 -11.14
C ILE A 70 11.26 2.62 -10.19
N GLU A 71 12.12 3.63 -10.24
CA GLU A 71 13.27 3.72 -9.35
C GLU A 71 12.81 3.78 -7.88
N ASP A 72 13.50 3.03 -7.02
CA ASP A 72 13.24 2.98 -5.59
C ASP A 72 14.57 3.07 -4.84
N THR A 73 14.83 4.21 -4.20
CA THR A 73 16.03 4.44 -3.39
C THR A 73 15.66 4.96 -2.00
N PRO A 74 16.51 4.76 -0.98
CA PRO A 74 16.27 5.32 0.34
C PRO A 74 16.03 6.84 0.31
N GLU A 75 16.76 7.57 -0.53
CA GLU A 75 16.64 9.02 -0.68
C GLU A 75 15.25 9.42 -1.22
N LEU A 76 14.75 8.72 -2.24
CA LEU A 76 13.40 8.93 -2.76
C LEU A 76 12.33 8.65 -1.70
N ARG A 77 12.46 7.55 -0.96
CA ARG A 77 11.54 7.22 0.14
C ARG A 77 11.52 8.32 1.20
N ASP A 78 12.68 8.86 1.57
CA ASP A 78 12.78 9.95 2.54
C ASP A 78 12.18 11.26 2.02
N ILE A 79 12.42 11.62 0.76
CA ILE A 79 11.81 12.77 0.11
C ILE A 79 10.27 12.65 0.13
N TYR A 80 9.74 11.50 -0.25
CA TYR A 80 8.29 11.31 -0.28
C TYR A 80 7.66 11.20 1.11
N PHE A 81 8.37 10.60 2.06
CA PHE A 81 7.96 10.63 3.46
C PHE A 81 7.84 12.06 3.98
N GLN A 82 8.85 12.91 3.72
CA GLN A 82 8.80 14.32 4.13
C GLN A 82 7.65 15.08 3.46
N LYS A 83 7.43 14.88 2.15
CA LYS A 83 6.28 15.47 1.45
C LYS A 83 4.94 15.10 2.08
N ILE A 84 4.77 13.83 2.46
CA ILE A 84 3.55 13.38 3.13
C ILE A 84 3.41 14.02 4.49
N VAL A 85 4.46 14.05 5.30
CA VAL A 85 4.45 14.63 6.64
C VAL A 85 4.09 16.12 6.58
N ASP A 86 4.71 16.88 5.68
CA ASP A 86 4.45 18.30 5.52
C ASP A 86 2.98 18.57 5.12
N ARG A 87 2.45 17.80 4.16
CA ARG A 87 1.05 17.91 3.73
C ARG A 87 0.07 17.46 4.81
N PHE A 88 0.39 16.37 5.50
CA PHE A 88 -0.41 15.90 6.63
C PHE A 88 -0.50 16.95 7.71
N GLU A 89 0.61 17.57 8.10
CA GLU A 89 0.64 18.66 9.09
C GLU A 89 -0.24 19.84 8.66
N GLN A 90 -0.16 20.20 7.37
CA GLN A 90 -0.94 21.31 6.81
C GLN A 90 -2.45 20.99 6.80
N LEU A 91 -2.83 19.82 6.31
CA LEU A 91 -4.24 19.43 6.12
C LEU A 91 -4.94 19.08 7.43
N THR A 92 -4.21 18.61 8.44
CA THR A 92 -4.76 18.26 9.75
C THR A 92 -4.54 19.34 10.82
N GLU A 93 -3.89 20.45 10.45
CA GLU A 93 -3.61 21.60 11.33
C GLU A 93 -2.87 21.20 12.61
N GLN A 94 -1.93 20.25 12.51
CA GLN A 94 -1.14 19.79 13.65
C GLN A 94 0.33 19.56 13.26
N LYS A 95 1.23 19.68 14.24
CA LYS A 95 2.65 19.35 14.06
C LYS A 95 2.93 17.96 14.60
N ILE A 96 3.53 17.09 13.74
CA ILE A 96 3.84 15.70 14.08
C ILE A 96 5.29 15.33 13.93
N GLN A 97 6.06 16.05 13.11
CA GLN A 97 7.43 15.69 12.75
C GLN A 97 8.34 15.47 13.96
N LYS A 98 8.22 16.32 14.98
CA LYS A 98 9.01 16.21 16.23
C LYS A 98 8.56 15.07 17.15
N ASN A 99 7.38 14.51 16.87
CA ASN A 99 6.76 13.45 17.65
C ASN A 99 6.97 12.07 17.02
N ILE A 100 7.64 11.99 15.88
CA ILE A 100 7.98 10.72 15.23
C ILE A 100 9.12 10.07 16.00
N ILE A 101 8.86 8.90 16.59
CA ILE A 101 9.83 8.11 17.37
C ILE A 101 10.29 6.85 16.63
N PHE A 102 9.56 6.48 15.56
CA PHE A 102 9.87 5.32 14.73
C PHE A 102 9.38 5.58 13.31
N LYS A 103 10.19 5.20 12.34
CA LYS A 103 9.84 5.24 10.91
C LYS A 103 10.45 4.04 10.21
N GLU A 104 9.64 3.34 9.44
CA GLU A 104 10.05 2.28 8.52
C GLU A 104 9.32 2.46 7.19
N SER A 105 9.96 2.09 6.11
CA SER A 105 9.37 2.14 4.77
C SER A 105 9.45 0.79 4.10
N PHE A 106 8.40 0.43 3.36
CA PHE A 106 8.34 -0.77 2.55
C PHE A 106 7.89 -0.37 1.15
N CYS A 107 8.68 -0.67 0.11
CA CYS A 107 8.45 -0.18 -1.24
C CYS A 107 8.82 -1.25 -2.28
N LEU A 108 8.99 -0.87 -3.55
CA LEU A 108 9.14 -1.81 -4.67
C LEU A 108 10.28 -2.82 -4.49
N LYS A 109 11.46 -2.37 -4.03
CA LYS A 109 12.60 -3.27 -3.81
C LYS A 109 12.31 -4.32 -2.75
N ASP A 110 11.67 -3.92 -1.66
CA ASP A 110 11.32 -4.83 -0.57
C ASP A 110 10.31 -5.88 -1.06
N PHE A 111 9.33 -5.51 -1.90
CA PHE A 111 8.42 -6.47 -2.53
C PHE A 111 9.14 -7.45 -3.48
N ILE A 112 10.19 -7.00 -4.17
CA ILE A 112 11.01 -7.88 -5.00
C ILE A 112 11.82 -8.83 -4.14
N GLU A 113 12.48 -8.33 -3.11
CA GLU A 113 13.40 -9.09 -2.26
C GLU A 113 12.65 -10.12 -1.39
N ASP A 114 11.57 -9.70 -0.72
CA ASP A 114 10.86 -10.56 0.23
C ASP A 114 9.86 -11.50 -0.45
N TYR A 115 9.25 -11.07 -1.56
CA TYR A 115 8.14 -11.82 -2.19
C TYR A 115 8.38 -12.23 -3.63
N ASN A 116 9.56 -11.96 -4.20
CA ASN A 116 9.83 -12.21 -5.63
C ASN A 116 8.81 -11.54 -6.55
N SER A 117 8.26 -10.39 -6.15
CA SER A 117 7.20 -9.71 -6.86
C SER A 117 7.67 -9.15 -8.21
N PHE A 118 6.90 -9.40 -9.24
CA PHE A 118 7.19 -8.85 -10.57
C PHE A 118 7.22 -7.33 -10.54
N LYS A 119 8.40 -6.73 -10.78
CA LYS A 119 8.63 -5.27 -10.74
C LYS A 119 8.20 -4.58 -9.43
N GLY A 120 8.17 -5.31 -8.32
CA GLY A 120 7.82 -4.74 -7.02
C GLY A 120 6.32 -4.49 -6.82
N ASN A 121 5.43 -5.18 -7.55
CA ASN A 121 4.00 -5.03 -7.33
C ASN A 121 3.56 -5.60 -5.97
N ALA A 122 2.66 -4.89 -5.30
CA ALA A 122 2.11 -5.31 -4.01
C ALA A 122 0.87 -6.21 -4.13
N TYR A 123 0.05 -6.01 -5.17
CA TYR A 123 -1.28 -6.64 -5.30
C TYR A 123 -1.39 -7.65 -6.45
N GLY A 124 -0.33 -7.85 -7.23
CA GLY A 124 -0.33 -8.74 -8.38
C GLY A 124 -0.91 -8.07 -9.63
N LEU A 125 -1.77 -8.79 -10.36
CA LEU A 125 -2.36 -8.31 -11.60
C LEU A 125 -3.26 -7.10 -11.37
N ALA A 126 -3.20 -6.14 -12.30
CA ALA A 126 -4.10 -4.99 -12.31
C ALA A 126 -5.57 -5.44 -12.48
N ASN A 127 -6.49 -4.68 -11.88
CA ASN A 127 -7.93 -4.95 -11.98
C ASN A 127 -8.53 -4.35 -13.27
N THR A 128 -7.85 -4.53 -14.40
CA THR A 128 -8.40 -4.21 -15.74
C THR A 128 -9.37 -5.30 -16.18
N LEU A 129 -10.20 -5.01 -17.17
CA LEU A 129 -11.18 -5.98 -17.70
C LEU A 129 -10.52 -7.30 -18.13
N LEU A 130 -9.30 -7.28 -18.67
CA LEU A 130 -8.58 -8.46 -19.14
C LEU A 130 -7.81 -9.20 -18.02
N GLN A 131 -7.69 -8.61 -16.84
CA GLN A 131 -6.93 -9.17 -15.72
C GLN A 131 -7.78 -9.36 -14.46
N THR A 132 -9.10 -9.36 -14.58
CA THR A 132 -10.02 -9.51 -13.45
C THR A 132 -10.97 -10.69 -13.60
N ALA A 133 -11.64 -11.04 -12.53
CA ALA A 133 -12.65 -12.10 -12.44
C ALA A 133 -12.19 -13.42 -13.10
N PHE A 134 -12.96 -13.95 -14.02
CA PHE A 134 -12.70 -15.24 -14.70
C PHE A 134 -11.51 -15.19 -15.69
N LEU A 135 -11.00 -14.02 -16.02
CA LEU A 135 -9.81 -13.83 -16.87
C LEU A 135 -8.49 -13.92 -16.09
N ARG A 136 -8.55 -13.94 -14.77
CA ARG A 136 -7.36 -14.20 -13.93
C ARG A 136 -6.83 -15.62 -14.12
N PRO A 137 -5.54 -15.86 -13.82
CA PRO A 137 -4.97 -17.21 -13.81
C PRO A 137 -5.82 -18.18 -12.97
N LYS A 138 -6.05 -19.36 -13.53
CA LYS A 138 -6.82 -20.42 -12.86
C LYS A 138 -5.98 -21.08 -11.77
N LEU A 139 -6.65 -21.67 -10.80
CA LEU A 139 -6.03 -22.39 -9.68
C LEU A 139 -5.27 -23.65 -10.15
N LYS A 140 -5.74 -24.37 -11.18
CA LYS A 140 -5.09 -25.55 -11.72
C LYS A 140 -4.23 -25.22 -12.93
N SER A 141 -2.98 -25.70 -12.96
CA SER A 141 -2.12 -25.64 -14.12
C SER A 141 -2.71 -26.43 -15.30
N LYS A 142 -2.62 -25.85 -16.50
CA LYS A 142 -2.95 -26.56 -17.75
C LYS A 142 -1.74 -27.29 -18.36
N LYS A 143 -0.54 -27.04 -17.85
CA LYS A 143 0.71 -27.55 -18.42
C LYS A 143 1.32 -28.67 -17.60
N VAL A 144 1.04 -28.72 -16.31
CA VAL A 144 1.63 -29.68 -15.37
C VAL A 144 0.50 -30.31 -14.57
N ASP A 145 0.38 -31.63 -14.65
CA ASP A 145 -0.62 -32.33 -13.84
C ASP A 145 -0.26 -32.30 -12.36
N GLY A 146 -1.28 -32.13 -11.52
CA GLY A 146 -1.13 -32.03 -10.08
C GLY A 146 -0.58 -30.70 -9.56
N LEU A 147 -0.24 -29.74 -10.43
CA LEU A 147 0.23 -28.42 -10.01
C LEU A 147 -0.94 -27.45 -9.87
N TYR A 148 -1.01 -26.82 -8.70
CA TYR A 148 -2.02 -25.81 -8.36
C TYR A 148 -1.36 -24.53 -7.90
N PHE A 149 -2.07 -23.41 -8.08
CA PHE A 149 -1.66 -22.07 -7.68
C PHE A 149 -2.70 -21.48 -6.75
N THR A 150 -2.27 -20.77 -5.72
CA THR A 150 -3.15 -20.06 -4.78
C THR A 150 -2.64 -18.64 -4.56
N GLY A 151 -3.48 -17.81 -3.93
CA GLY A 151 -3.11 -16.46 -3.54
C GLY A 151 -3.62 -15.37 -4.49
N GLN A 152 -3.10 -14.17 -4.30
CA GLN A 152 -3.63 -12.95 -4.91
C GLN A 152 -3.52 -12.87 -6.44
N LEU A 153 -2.64 -13.65 -7.06
CA LEU A 153 -2.47 -13.67 -8.52
C LEU A 153 -3.51 -14.53 -9.25
N THR A 154 -4.23 -15.38 -8.52
CA THR A 154 -5.21 -16.31 -9.08
C THR A 154 -6.65 -15.83 -8.83
N VAL A 155 -7.64 -16.59 -9.31
CA VAL A 155 -9.03 -16.43 -8.90
C VAL A 155 -9.21 -16.84 -7.43
N PRO A 156 -10.06 -16.17 -6.61
CA PRO A 156 -10.95 -15.05 -6.98
C PRO A 156 -10.29 -13.68 -7.07
N GLY A 157 -9.05 -13.48 -6.61
CA GLY A 157 -8.35 -12.21 -6.78
C GLY A 157 -7.51 -11.76 -5.58
N PRO A 158 -7.12 -10.46 -5.52
CA PRO A 158 -6.29 -9.92 -4.45
C PRO A 158 -7.06 -9.68 -3.15
N GLY A 159 -6.33 -9.66 -2.05
CA GLY A 159 -6.83 -9.44 -0.72
C GLY A 159 -6.79 -10.70 0.15
N VAL A 160 -6.80 -10.54 1.48
CA VAL A 160 -6.68 -11.65 2.43
C VAL A 160 -7.82 -12.67 2.28
N PRO A 161 -9.11 -12.27 2.28
CA PRO A 161 -10.19 -13.25 2.12
C PRO A 161 -10.14 -14.01 0.79
N PRO A 162 -9.96 -13.36 -0.39
CA PRO A 162 -9.82 -14.07 -1.66
C PRO A 162 -8.62 -15.04 -1.70
N ALA A 163 -7.48 -14.65 -1.13
CA ALA A 163 -6.31 -15.52 -1.07
C ALA A 163 -6.58 -16.78 -0.23
N LEU A 164 -7.23 -16.64 0.95
CA LEU A 164 -7.65 -17.78 1.79
C LEU A 164 -8.67 -18.67 1.07
N ILE A 165 -9.64 -18.08 0.35
CA ILE A 165 -10.62 -18.83 -0.44
C ILE A 165 -9.93 -19.64 -1.53
N SER A 166 -8.94 -19.07 -2.22
CA SER A 166 -8.17 -19.80 -3.24
C SER A 166 -7.46 -21.03 -2.67
N GLY A 167 -6.87 -20.90 -1.48
CA GLY A 167 -6.26 -22.02 -0.75
C GLY A 167 -7.28 -23.11 -0.40
N LYS A 168 -8.43 -22.72 0.13
CA LYS A 168 -9.51 -23.66 0.47
C LYS A 168 -10.08 -24.41 -0.74
N ILE A 169 -10.13 -23.78 -1.92
CA ILE A 169 -10.63 -24.44 -3.14
C ILE A 169 -9.66 -25.50 -3.64
N VAL A 170 -8.36 -25.34 -3.40
CA VAL A 170 -7.31 -26.24 -3.89
C VAL A 170 -7.04 -27.40 -2.94
N SER A 171 -7.31 -27.22 -1.64
CA SER A 171 -7.16 -28.27 -0.62
C SER A 171 -8.25 -29.32 -0.74
#